data_a02dfa55affbc086db5429ac1f8a555b
#
_entry.id   a02dfa55affbc086db5429ac1f8a555b
#
_cell.length_a   1.000
_cell.length_b   1.000
_cell.length_c   1.000
_cell.angle_alpha   90.00
_cell.angle_beta   90.00
_cell.angle_gamma   90.00
#
_symmetry.space_group_name_H-M   'P 1'
#
loop_
_entity.id
_entity.type
_entity.pdbx_description
1 polymer ?
#
loop_
_entity_poly.entity_id
_entity_poly.type
_entity_poly.pdbx_seq_one_letter_code
_entity_poly.pdbx_strand_id
1 'polypeptide(L)'
;MKKLIYITCMTLFSLGTFTKAQVGINTSNPNASSILDINSSNKGVIFPQYDLTVLNSTSTPVVNPADGLIIYNKGGASTYSKGYYIWVRNQWQRTILAGSEPQTLSLVIAPSVLIPVNSTNNTIANFTVASNKITGASLAADNSTITLPAGTYMLRYSVDTNNANNNTGPANTQYLSQNFTCTRSYLINSATSATITEVNRMCQLSSSFTFFQGTFYLKLAAPTTIRQKFEFDTGNGFTSSNLTVRASFALLITKMSQ
;
A
#
# COMPACT_ATOMS: atom_id res chain seq x y z
N MET A 1 -38.42 -58.84 -43.39
CA MET A 1 -38.72 -58.24 -42.07
C MET A 1 -37.53 -58.21 -41.13
N LYS A 2 -36.73 -59.25 -40.89
CA LYS A 2 -35.59 -59.25 -39.96
C LYS A 2 -34.52 -58.20 -40.31
N LYS A 3 -34.16 -58.02 -41.58
CA LYS A 3 -33.17 -57.03 -42.03
C LYS A 3 -33.62 -55.59 -41.78
N LEU A 4 -34.92 -55.32 -41.90
CA LEU A 4 -35.47 -53.96 -41.62
C LEU A 4 -35.37 -53.63 -40.14
N ILE A 5 -35.62 -54.59 -39.26
CA ILE A 5 -35.50 -54.43 -37.79
C ILE A 5 -34.03 -54.10 -37.38
N TYR A 6 -33.02 -54.77 -37.98
CA TYR A 6 -31.61 -54.50 -37.71
C TYR A 6 -31.21 -53.08 -38.13
N ILE A 7 -31.69 -52.65 -39.30
CA ILE A 7 -31.38 -51.29 -39.80
C ILE A 7 -32.03 -50.23 -38.88
N THR A 8 -33.29 -50.45 -38.46
CA THR A 8 -33.98 -49.53 -37.56
C THR A 8 -33.35 -49.50 -36.17
N CYS A 9 -32.92 -50.62 -35.61
CA CYS A 9 -32.18 -50.66 -34.36
C CYS A 9 -30.82 -49.97 -34.47
N MET A 10 -30.09 -50.13 -35.57
CA MET A 10 -28.80 -49.54 -35.81
C MET A 10 -28.90 -48.00 -35.98
N THR A 11 -29.94 -47.51 -36.63
CA THR A 11 -30.21 -46.07 -36.75
C THR A 11 -30.67 -45.44 -35.42
N LEU A 12 -31.46 -46.13 -34.61
CA LEU A 12 -31.79 -45.64 -33.25
C LEU A 12 -30.57 -45.58 -32.32
N PHE A 13 -29.62 -46.47 -32.47
CA PHE A 13 -28.39 -46.46 -31.66
C PHE A 13 -27.39 -45.37 -32.08
N SER A 14 -27.46 -44.90 -33.33
CA SER A 14 -26.58 -43.80 -33.83
C SER A 14 -27.11 -42.40 -33.49
N LEU A 15 -28.31 -42.27 -32.95
CA LEU A 15 -28.83 -41.03 -32.36
C LEU A 15 -28.27 -40.81 -30.93
N GLY A 16 -26.99 -41.15 -30.72
CA GLY A 16 -26.29 -40.83 -29.49
C GLY A 16 -26.37 -39.32 -29.21
N THR A 17 -27.17 -38.96 -28.23
CA THR A 17 -27.28 -37.59 -27.76
C THR A 17 -25.88 -37.12 -27.37
N PHE A 18 -25.35 -36.05 -28.01
CA PHE A 18 -24.18 -35.35 -27.57
C PHE A 18 -24.49 -34.74 -26.21
N THR A 19 -24.28 -35.51 -25.13
CA THR A 19 -24.42 -35.00 -23.79
C THR A 19 -23.28 -34.07 -23.52
N LYS A 20 -23.57 -32.79 -23.33
CA LYS A 20 -22.60 -31.86 -22.80
C LYS A 20 -22.26 -32.30 -21.38
N ALA A 21 -21.00 -32.64 -21.13
CA ALA A 21 -20.54 -33.11 -19.83
C ALA A 21 -20.31 -31.94 -18.85
N GLN A 22 -21.26 -31.02 -18.78
CA GLN A 22 -21.24 -29.93 -17.79
C GLN A 22 -21.81 -30.44 -16.47
N VAL A 23 -21.14 -30.11 -15.40
CA VAL A 23 -21.59 -30.45 -14.03
C VAL A 23 -22.25 -29.22 -13.42
N GLY A 24 -23.56 -29.31 -13.20
CA GLY A 24 -24.32 -28.33 -12.43
C GLY A 24 -24.57 -28.84 -11.02
N ILE A 25 -24.23 -28.10 -10.02
CA ILE A 25 -24.60 -28.38 -8.64
C ILE A 25 -25.70 -27.38 -8.26
N ASN A 26 -26.87 -27.90 -7.93
CA ASN A 26 -28.04 -27.11 -7.61
C ASN A 26 -28.47 -26.13 -8.75
N THR A 27 -28.15 -26.48 -9.99
CA THR A 27 -28.66 -25.84 -11.22
C THR A 27 -28.92 -26.90 -12.30
N SER A 28 -30.06 -26.82 -12.94
CA SER A 28 -30.42 -27.67 -14.09
C SER A 28 -29.98 -27.07 -15.42
N ASN A 29 -29.51 -25.81 -15.41
CA ASN A 29 -29.09 -25.09 -16.60
C ASN A 29 -27.73 -24.42 -16.34
N PRO A 30 -26.64 -25.20 -16.32
CA PRO A 30 -25.30 -24.63 -16.13
C PRO A 30 -24.95 -23.61 -17.21
N ASN A 31 -24.19 -22.59 -16.84
CA ASN A 31 -23.72 -21.59 -17.79
C ASN A 31 -22.90 -22.23 -18.91
N ALA A 32 -23.22 -21.91 -20.17
CA ALA A 32 -22.62 -22.54 -21.35
C ALA A 32 -21.08 -22.38 -21.43
N SER A 33 -20.51 -21.43 -20.70
CA SER A 33 -19.03 -21.18 -20.61
C SER A 33 -18.34 -21.92 -19.46
N SER A 34 -19.10 -22.67 -18.62
CA SER A 34 -18.53 -23.39 -17.47
C SER A 34 -18.59 -24.91 -17.67
N ILE A 35 -17.58 -25.62 -17.19
CA ILE A 35 -17.63 -27.09 -17.03
C ILE A 35 -18.27 -27.47 -15.70
N LEU A 36 -18.05 -26.64 -14.65
CA LEU A 36 -18.68 -26.77 -13.34
C LEU A 36 -19.38 -25.45 -13.01
N ASP A 37 -20.67 -25.55 -12.73
CA ASP A 37 -21.51 -24.43 -12.28
C ASP A 37 -22.17 -24.79 -10.95
N ILE A 38 -21.93 -23.98 -9.92
CA ILE A 38 -22.45 -24.21 -8.57
C ILE A 38 -23.31 -23.02 -8.18
N ASN A 39 -24.58 -23.25 -7.99
CA ASN A 39 -25.54 -22.21 -7.60
C ASN A 39 -26.02 -22.45 -6.17
N SER A 40 -25.92 -21.46 -5.31
CA SER A 40 -26.49 -21.53 -3.96
C SER A 40 -26.70 -20.13 -3.40
N SER A 41 -27.84 -19.95 -2.69
CA SER A 41 -28.16 -18.71 -1.98
C SER A 41 -27.56 -18.64 -0.57
N ASN A 42 -27.09 -19.78 0.00
CA ASN A 42 -26.70 -19.87 1.40
C ASN A 42 -25.50 -20.81 1.67
N LYS A 43 -24.87 -21.36 0.65
CA LYS A 43 -23.71 -22.27 0.77
C LYS A 43 -22.59 -21.79 -0.15
N GLY A 44 -21.35 -22.09 0.22
CA GLY A 44 -20.14 -21.80 -0.55
C GLY A 44 -19.39 -23.06 -0.93
N VAL A 45 -18.20 -22.88 -1.49
CA VAL A 45 -17.26 -23.95 -1.83
C VAL A 45 -16.09 -23.91 -0.87
N ILE A 46 -15.75 -25.04 -0.29
CA ILE A 46 -14.52 -25.22 0.50
C ILE A 46 -13.53 -25.96 -0.39
N PHE A 47 -12.41 -25.28 -0.70
CA PHE A 47 -11.31 -25.90 -1.40
C PHE A 47 -10.46 -26.77 -0.45
N PRO A 48 -9.65 -27.71 -0.99
CA PRO A 48 -8.73 -28.52 -0.18
C PRO A 48 -7.90 -27.65 0.76
N GLN A 49 -7.81 -28.07 2.02
CA GLN A 49 -7.16 -27.30 3.09
C GLN A 49 -5.89 -27.98 3.55
N TYR A 50 -4.81 -27.21 3.59
CA TYR A 50 -3.46 -27.67 3.99
C TYR A 50 -2.80 -26.67 4.93
N ASP A 51 -1.72 -27.10 5.57
CA ASP A 51 -0.76 -26.21 6.21
C ASP A 51 0.48 -26.09 5.30
N LEU A 52 0.65 -24.94 4.65
CA LEU A 52 1.77 -24.69 3.76
C LEU A 52 3.04 -24.45 4.58
N THR A 53 4.03 -25.30 4.40
CA THR A 53 5.35 -25.18 5.03
C THR A 53 6.40 -24.66 4.07
N VAL A 54 6.20 -24.84 2.76
CA VAL A 54 7.11 -24.42 1.69
C VAL A 54 6.28 -23.93 0.51
N LEU A 55 6.67 -22.81 -0.10
CA LEU A 55 5.93 -22.25 -1.24
C LEU A 55 6.30 -22.88 -2.59
N ASN A 56 7.51 -23.33 -2.76
CA ASN A 56 8.03 -23.84 -4.04
C ASN A 56 8.23 -25.36 -4.06
N SER A 57 7.55 -26.10 -3.19
CA SER A 57 7.65 -27.56 -3.17
C SER A 57 6.68 -28.18 -4.16
N THR A 58 7.20 -29.07 -5.01
CA THR A 58 6.42 -29.92 -5.91
C THR A 58 6.01 -31.25 -5.29
N SER A 59 6.31 -31.48 -4.00
CA SER A 59 6.00 -32.73 -3.30
C SER A 59 5.02 -32.52 -2.14
N THR A 60 4.93 -31.31 -1.58
CA THR A 60 4.06 -30.98 -0.46
C THR A 60 3.45 -29.59 -0.62
N PRO A 61 2.17 -29.38 -0.26
CA PRO A 61 1.18 -30.35 0.23
C PRO A 61 0.59 -31.20 -0.89
N VAL A 62 0.84 -30.85 -2.15
CA VAL A 62 0.34 -31.56 -3.35
C VAL A 62 1.53 -31.99 -4.20
N VAL A 63 1.48 -33.23 -4.65
CA VAL A 63 2.52 -33.77 -5.56
C VAL A 63 2.27 -33.26 -6.98
N ASN A 64 3.29 -32.67 -7.59
CA ASN A 64 3.26 -32.12 -8.95
C ASN A 64 2.02 -31.25 -9.20
N PRO A 65 1.82 -30.17 -8.46
CA PRO A 65 0.64 -29.34 -8.61
C PRO A 65 0.58 -28.72 -10.02
N ALA A 66 -0.60 -28.76 -10.61
CA ALA A 66 -0.85 -28.13 -11.91
C ALA A 66 -0.97 -26.60 -11.76
N ASP A 67 -0.52 -25.86 -12.76
CA ASP A 67 -0.76 -24.41 -12.81
C ASP A 67 -2.26 -24.09 -12.72
N GLY A 68 -2.61 -23.15 -11.86
CA GLY A 68 -3.99 -22.79 -11.59
C GLY A 68 -4.65 -23.61 -10.47
N LEU A 69 -3.97 -24.60 -9.88
CA LEU A 69 -4.51 -25.35 -8.75
C LEU A 69 -4.72 -24.42 -7.54
N ILE A 70 -5.91 -24.46 -6.93
CA ILE A 70 -6.28 -23.64 -5.79
C ILE A 70 -6.38 -24.48 -4.53
N ILE A 71 -5.78 -24.00 -3.45
CA ILE A 71 -5.87 -24.57 -2.09
C ILE A 71 -6.13 -23.47 -1.06
N TYR A 72 -6.53 -23.88 0.13
CA TYR A 72 -6.62 -22.99 1.28
C TYR A 72 -5.58 -23.34 2.32
N ASN A 73 -4.68 -22.38 2.64
CA ASN A 73 -3.73 -22.53 3.74
C ASN A 73 -4.40 -22.21 5.07
N LYS A 74 -4.43 -23.16 6.01
CA LYS A 74 -5.03 -23.00 7.34
C LYS A 74 -4.21 -22.10 8.25
N GLY A 75 -2.90 -21.99 8.00
CA GLY A 75 -1.99 -21.14 8.78
C GLY A 75 -1.63 -21.67 10.16
N GLY A 76 -1.97 -22.92 10.52
CA GLY A 76 -1.73 -23.48 11.86
C GLY A 76 -0.25 -23.70 12.15
N ALA A 77 0.39 -24.64 11.45
CA ALA A 77 1.83 -24.93 11.57
C ALA A 77 2.67 -24.17 10.52
N SER A 78 2.04 -23.32 9.73
CA SER A 78 2.65 -22.63 8.62
C SER A 78 3.22 -21.28 9.03
N THR A 79 4.39 -20.93 8.51
CA THR A 79 4.94 -19.58 8.57
C THR A 79 4.22 -18.61 7.61
N TYR A 80 3.38 -19.13 6.73
CA TYR A 80 2.67 -18.37 5.71
C TYR A 80 1.26 -17.99 6.16
N SER A 81 0.84 -16.81 5.80
CA SER A 81 -0.47 -16.29 6.21
C SER A 81 -1.61 -17.17 5.74
N LYS A 82 -2.64 -17.32 6.57
CA LYS A 82 -3.90 -17.98 6.24
C LYS A 82 -4.55 -17.34 5.01
N GLY A 83 -5.11 -18.18 4.12
CA GLY A 83 -5.81 -17.70 2.93
C GLY A 83 -5.75 -18.65 1.75
N TYR A 84 -6.31 -18.22 0.63
CA TYR A 84 -6.26 -18.97 -0.61
C TYR A 84 -4.91 -18.79 -1.30
N TYR A 85 -4.41 -19.91 -1.87
CA TYR A 85 -3.18 -19.95 -2.65
C TYR A 85 -3.46 -20.63 -3.98
N ILE A 86 -2.84 -20.12 -5.01
CA ILE A 86 -2.85 -20.68 -6.36
C ILE A 86 -1.44 -21.11 -6.75
N TRP A 87 -1.30 -22.27 -7.37
CA TRP A 87 -0.02 -22.70 -7.92
C TRP A 87 0.23 -22.03 -9.25
N VAL A 88 1.29 -21.21 -9.34
CA VAL A 88 1.68 -20.49 -10.55
C VAL A 88 3.22 -20.38 -10.58
N ARG A 89 3.81 -20.61 -11.74
CA ARG A 89 5.27 -20.48 -11.94
C ARG A 89 6.08 -21.25 -10.91
N ASN A 90 5.71 -22.51 -10.69
CA ASN A 90 6.36 -23.43 -9.76
C ASN A 90 6.38 -22.96 -8.29
N GLN A 91 5.38 -22.20 -7.86
CA GLN A 91 5.23 -21.82 -6.46
C GLN A 91 3.78 -21.51 -6.09
N TRP A 92 3.47 -21.69 -4.81
CA TRP A 92 2.21 -21.26 -4.22
C TRP A 92 2.22 -19.74 -4.01
N GLN A 93 1.33 -19.05 -4.68
CA GLN A 93 1.14 -17.60 -4.53
C GLN A 93 -0.17 -17.34 -3.82
N ARG A 94 -0.14 -16.50 -2.79
CA ARG A 94 -1.35 -16.10 -2.09
C ARG A 94 -2.21 -15.24 -3.01
N THR A 95 -3.49 -15.61 -3.13
CA THR A 95 -4.46 -14.75 -3.82
C THR A 95 -4.74 -13.54 -2.94
N ILE A 96 -4.59 -12.37 -3.52
CA ILE A 96 -4.95 -11.11 -2.89
C ILE A 96 -6.46 -10.95 -3.07
N LEU A 97 -7.23 -11.03 -1.99
CA LEU A 97 -8.65 -10.70 -2.03
C LEU A 97 -8.80 -9.17 -2.17
N ALA A 98 -9.82 -8.72 -2.88
CA ALA A 98 -10.22 -7.32 -2.88
C ALA A 98 -10.43 -6.88 -1.41
N GLY A 99 -9.68 -5.87 -0.96
CA GLY A 99 -9.58 -5.48 0.46
C GLY A 99 -8.21 -5.76 1.09
N SER A 100 -7.34 -6.55 0.46
CA SER A 100 -5.91 -6.63 0.77
C SER A 100 -5.07 -5.70 -0.14
N GLU A 101 -5.71 -4.75 -0.82
CA GLU A 101 -4.98 -3.67 -1.47
C GLU A 101 -4.11 -2.93 -0.44
N PRO A 102 -2.96 -2.39 -0.85
CA PRO A 102 -2.14 -1.60 0.05
C PRO A 102 -3.00 -0.55 0.75
N GLN A 103 -3.10 -0.68 2.07
CA GLN A 103 -3.81 0.32 2.85
C GLN A 103 -2.97 1.58 2.87
N THR A 104 -3.47 2.65 2.29
CA THR A 104 -2.73 3.90 2.15
C THR A 104 -3.49 5.07 2.78
N LEU A 105 -2.74 5.98 3.38
CA LEU A 105 -3.18 7.32 3.75
C LEU A 105 -2.34 8.32 2.98
N SER A 106 -2.97 9.09 2.12
CA SER A 106 -2.33 10.13 1.33
C SER A 106 -2.74 11.51 1.87
N LEU A 107 -1.75 12.27 2.24
CA LEU A 107 -1.89 13.63 2.77
C LEU A 107 -1.17 14.61 1.87
N VAL A 108 -1.77 15.76 1.66
CA VAL A 108 -1.20 16.88 0.90
C VAL A 108 -1.28 18.14 1.74
N ILE A 109 -0.35 19.06 1.53
CA ILE A 109 -0.43 20.40 2.11
C ILE A 109 -1.08 21.34 1.10
N ALA A 110 -2.08 22.04 1.55
CA ALA A 110 -2.68 23.16 0.84
C ALA A 110 -3.33 24.11 1.86
N PRO A 111 -2.98 25.37 1.94
CA PRO A 111 -1.94 26.11 1.22
C PRO A 111 -0.52 25.88 1.75
N SER A 112 0.46 26.56 1.13
CA SER A 112 1.87 26.54 1.58
C SER A 112 2.01 27.02 3.01
N VAL A 113 2.93 26.42 3.76
CA VAL A 113 3.20 26.72 5.16
C VAL A 113 4.54 27.45 5.30
N LEU A 114 4.54 28.56 6.04
CA LEU A 114 5.75 29.27 6.41
C LEU A 114 6.38 28.63 7.66
N ILE A 115 7.64 28.28 7.57
CA ILE A 115 8.43 27.78 8.69
C ILE A 115 9.46 28.85 9.05
N PRO A 116 9.38 29.46 10.26
CA PRO A 116 10.37 30.44 10.69
C PRO A 116 11.78 29.82 10.82
N VAL A 117 12.78 30.59 10.47
CA VAL A 117 14.19 30.21 10.63
C VAL A 117 14.54 30.01 12.11
N ASN A 118 15.40 29.05 12.40
CA ASN A 118 15.87 28.71 13.74
C ASN A 118 14.78 28.32 14.74
N SER A 119 13.62 27.90 14.26
CA SER A 119 12.60 27.36 15.15
C SER A 119 12.75 25.85 15.28
N THR A 120 12.86 25.40 16.51
CA THR A 120 13.04 23.99 16.86
C THR A 120 11.74 23.21 17.02
N ASN A 121 10.58 23.87 16.86
CA ASN A 121 9.26 23.29 17.14
C ASN A 121 8.23 23.45 16.02
N ASN A 122 8.68 23.53 14.78
CA ASN A 122 7.75 23.70 13.67
C ASN A 122 7.12 22.38 13.25
N THR A 123 5.88 22.20 13.59
CA THR A 123 5.04 21.14 13.03
C THR A 123 4.35 21.62 11.78
N ILE A 124 4.25 20.78 10.77
CA ILE A 124 3.40 21.10 9.63
C ILE A 124 1.96 20.97 10.06
N ALA A 125 1.26 22.09 10.00
CA ALA A 125 -0.19 22.15 10.01
C ALA A 125 -0.71 22.27 8.57
N ASN A 126 -2.02 22.12 8.39
CA ASN A 126 -2.74 22.24 7.11
C ASN A 126 -2.58 21.04 6.17
N PHE A 127 -2.42 19.85 6.70
CA PHE A 127 -2.64 18.65 5.93
C PHE A 127 -4.10 18.54 5.50
N THR A 128 -4.29 18.08 4.27
CA THR A 128 -5.58 17.65 3.76
C THR A 128 -5.49 16.19 3.37
N VAL A 129 -6.52 15.42 3.73
CA VAL A 129 -6.60 14.00 3.34
C VAL A 129 -7.03 13.92 1.88
N ALA A 130 -6.13 13.47 1.02
CA ALA A 130 -6.45 13.17 -0.39
C ALA A 130 -7.10 11.78 -0.50
N SER A 131 -6.67 10.82 0.31
CA SER A 131 -7.23 9.47 0.35
C SER A 131 -6.88 8.81 1.68
N ASN A 132 -7.81 8.06 2.27
CA ASN A 132 -7.55 7.23 3.46
C ASN A 132 -8.19 5.84 3.29
N LYS A 133 -7.35 4.84 3.13
CA LYS A 133 -7.71 3.42 3.06
C LYS A 133 -7.18 2.62 4.26
N ILE A 134 -6.52 3.26 5.23
CA ILE A 134 -6.03 2.60 6.44
C ILE A 134 -7.12 2.64 7.51
N THR A 135 -7.74 1.49 7.79
CA THR A 135 -8.74 1.39 8.86
C THR A 135 -8.13 1.82 10.20
N GLY A 136 -8.77 2.76 10.88
CA GLY A 136 -8.32 3.30 12.16
C GLY A 136 -7.26 4.41 12.06
N ALA A 137 -6.84 4.81 10.85
CA ALA A 137 -6.04 6.01 10.67
C ALA A 137 -6.93 7.25 10.53
N SER A 138 -6.47 8.37 11.03
CA SER A 138 -7.18 9.65 10.92
C SER A 138 -6.22 10.84 10.96
N LEU A 139 -6.66 11.95 10.40
CA LEU A 139 -6.09 13.27 10.59
C LEU A 139 -6.98 14.02 11.59
N ALA A 140 -6.39 14.60 12.62
CA ALA A 140 -7.11 15.36 13.62
C ALA A 140 -7.58 16.74 13.07
N ALA A 141 -8.49 17.38 13.77
CA ALA A 141 -9.03 18.68 13.37
C ALA A 141 -7.98 19.81 13.36
N ASP A 142 -6.82 19.61 14.01
CA ASP A 142 -5.68 20.52 13.94
C ASP A 142 -4.91 20.46 12.62
N ASN A 143 -5.33 19.59 11.72
CA ASN A 143 -4.71 19.34 10.41
C ASN A 143 -3.20 19.02 10.45
N SER A 144 -2.69 18.62 11.62
CA SER A 144 -1.27 18.31 11.81
C SER A 144 -1.02 16.96 12.48
N THR A 145 -1.96 16.51 13.31
CA THR A 145 -1.84 15.28 14.09
C THR A 145 -2.45 14.09 13.33
N ILE A 146 -1.62 13.12 13.03
CA ILE A 146 -1.99 11.91 12.30
C ILE A 146 -2.06 10.77 13.32
N THR A 147 -3.19 10.09 13.41
CA THR A 147 -3.31 8.85 14.20
C THR A 147 -3.09 7.66 13.29
N LEU A 148 -2.21 6.75 13.71
CA LEU A 148 -1.97 5.48 13.03
C LEU A 148 -2.21 4.32 14.01
N PRO A 149 -2.95 3.27 13.63
CA PRO A 149 -3.07 2.05 14.42
C PRO A 149 -1.72 1.32 14.52
N ALA A 150 -1.64 0.30 15.40
CA ALA A 150 -0.48 -0.58 15.44
C ALA A 150 -0.22 -1.22 14.07
N GLY A 151 1.05 -1.38 13.70
CA GLY A 151 1.44 -1.94 12.40
C GLY A 151 2.82 -1.52 11.93
N THR A 152 3.20 -2.05 10.79
CA THR A 152 4.42 -1.65 10.08
C THR A 152 4.03 -0.79 8.89
N TYR A 153 4.69 0.32 8.75
CA TYR A 153 4.39 1.33 7.74
C TYR A 153 5.60 1.68 6.92
N MET A 154 5.37 1.93 5.64
CA MET A 154 6.30 2.64 4.76
C MET A 154 5.75 4.05 4.55
N LEU A 155 6.55 5.05 4.86
CA LEU A 155 6.21 6.45 4.65
C LEU A 155 7.08 7.00 3.53
N ARG A 156 6.43 7.56 2.53
CA ARG A 156 7.08 8.29 1.43
C ARG A 156 6.65 9.73 1.50
N TYR A 157 7.60 10.62 1.46
CA TYR A 157 7.32 12.05 1.42
C TYR A 157 8.04 12.71 0.26
N SER A 158 7.44 13.78 -0.21
CA SER A 158 7.98 14.68 -1.22
C SER A 158 7.79 16.08 -0.70
N VAL A 159 8.87 16.83 -0.58
CA VAL A 159 8.85 18.21 -0.07
C VAL A 159 9.48 19.12 -1.09
N ASP A 160 8.76 20.17 -1.44
CA ASP A 160 9.29 21.30 -2.18
C ASP A 160 9.33 22.52 -1.26
N THR A 161 10.49 23.10 -1.10
CA THR A 161 10.69 24.27 -0.24
C THR A 161 11.20 25.44 -1.06
N ASN A 162 10.73 26.62 -0.74
CA ASN A 162 11.21 27.87 -1.30
C ASN A 162 11.64 28.81 -0.18
N ASN A 163 12.78 29.45 -0.35
CA ASN A 163 13.16 30.55 0.50
C ASN A 163 12.35 31.81 0.08
N ALA A 164 11.50 32.30 0.98
CA ALA A 164 10.58 33.42 0.69
C ALA A 164 11.30 34.74 0.32
N ASN A 165 12.60 34.86 0.59
CA ASN A 165 13.35 36.09 0.33
C ASN A 165 14.01 36.17 -1.05
N ASN A 166 13.82 35.19 -1.90
CA ASN A 166 14.42 35.21 -3.25
C ASN A 166 13.85 36.29 -4.19
N ASN A 167 12.86 37.07 -3.76
CA ASN A 167 12.18 38.00 -4.65
C ASN A 167 12.44 39.49 -4.44
N THR A 168 13.22 39.90 -3.43
CA THR A 168 13.33 41.35 -3.12
C THR A 168 14.71 41.83 -2.69
N GLY A 169 15.76 41.05 -2.83
CA GLY A 169 17.12 41.52 -2.56
C GLY A 169 17.84 42.05 -3.81
N PRO A 170 18.67 43.07 -3.70
CA PRO A 170 19.52 43.44 -4.81
C PRO A 170 20.36 42.25 -5.24
N ALA A 171 20.40 42.08 -6.54
CA ALA A 171 20.99 40.93 -7.19
C ALA A 171 22.35 40.50 -6.55
N ASN A 172 22.37 39.27 -6.07
CA ASN A 172 23.42 38.31 -6.30
C ASN A 172 24.83 38.47 -5.73
N THR A 173 25.19 39.44 -4.94
CA THR A 173 26.56 39.53 -4.49
C THR A 173 26.85 38.91 -3.10
N GLN A 174 25.83 38.59 -2.34
CA GLN A 174 25.98 37.95 -1.01
C GLN A 174 25.88 36.42 -1.01
N TYR A 175 25.46 35.82 -2.07
CA TYR A 175 25.19 34.37 -2.17
C TYR A 175 26.43 33.52 -2.49
N LEU A 176 27.55 34.13 -2.75
CA LEU A 176 28.77 33.43 -3.16
C LEU A 176 29.66 33.01 -1.98
N SER A 177 29.36 33.39 -0.76
CA SER A 177 30.13 32.98 0.42
C SER A 177 29.40 31.90 1.22
N GLN A 178 29.59 30.65 0.87
CA GLN A 178 29.62 29.46 1.74
C GLN A 178 28.49 29.25 2.77
N ASN A 179 27.32 29.84 2.62
CA ASN A 179 26.23 29.68 3.56
C ASN A 179 25.32 28.50 3.14
N PHE A 180 25.44 27.41 3.88
CA PHE A 180 24.57 26.26 3.73
C PHE A 180 23.32 26.45 4.59
N THR A 181 22.21 26.07 4.02
CA THR A 181 20.95 25.90 4.71
C THR A 181 20.64 24.43 4.84
N CYS A 182 20.48 23.96 6.04
CA CYS A 182 20.13 22.57 6.30
C CYS A 182 18.68 22.48 6.76
N THR A 183 17.89 21.69 6.05
CA THR A 183 16.54 21.32 6.49
C THR A 183 16.58 19.91 7.03
N ARG A 184 16.07 19.71 8.24
CA ARG A 184 15.86 18.40 8.84
C ARG A 184 14.39 18.14 8.98
N SER A 185 14.01 16.93 8.71
CA SER A 185 12.63 16.46 8.83
C SER A 185 12.57 15.32 9.82
N TYR A 186 11.68 15.42 10.79
CA TYR A 186 11.49 14.43 11.84
C TYR A 186 10.03 13.98 11.89
N LEU A 187 9.85 12.72 12.29
CA LEU A 187 8.59 12.26 12.80
C LEU A 187 8.64 12.26 14.32
N ILE A 188 7.69 12.91 14.95
CA ILE A 188 7.60 12.98 16.40
C ILE A 188 6.31 12.33 16.89
N ASN A 189 6.35 11.78 18.09
CA ASN A 189 5.15 11.40 18.83
C ASN A 189 4.47 12.68 19.32
N SER A 190 3.21 12.91 18.91
CA SER A 190 2.54 14.16 19.22
C SER A 190 2.19 14.32 20.71
N ALA A 191 2.06 13.23 21.46
CA ALA A 191 1.74 13.26 22.88
C ALA A 191 2.96 13.56 23.75
N THR A 192 4.16 13.07 23.36
CA THR A 192 5.37 13.20 24.16
C THR A 192 6.39 14.17 23.57
N SER A 193 6.17 14.63 22.35
CA SER A 193 7.13 15.42 21.54
C SER A 193 8.46 14.70 21.28
N ALA A 194 8.55 13.43 21.63
CA ALA A 194 9.76 12.64 21.40
C ALA A 194 9.93 12.35 19.91
N THR A 195 11.16 12.47 19.43
CA THR A 195 11.52 12.09 18.06
C THR A 195 11.38 10.57 17.91
N ILE A 196 10.54 10.15 16.97
CA ILE A 196 10.39 8.75 16.58
C ILE A 196 11.52 8.38 15.62
N THR A 197 11.74 9.21 14.61
CA THR A 197 12.81 9.03 13.63
C THR A 197 13.15 10.35 12.95
N GLU A 198 14.41 10.54 12.62
CA GLU A 198 14.83 11.55 11.66
C GLU A 198 14.57 11.00 10.26
N VAL A 199 13.83 11.74 9.49
CA VAL A 199 13.37 11.30 8.17
C VAL A 199 14.37 11.67 7.09
N ASN A 200 14.88 12.90 7.16
CA ASN A 200 15.91 13.38 6.24
C ASN A 200 16.63 14.62 6.78
N ARG A 201 17.85 14.77 6.32
CA ARG A 201 18.63 16.00 6.45
C ARG A 201 19.18 16.37 5.07
N MET A 202 18.85 17.53 4.59
CA MET A 202 19.40 18.05 3.36
C MET A 202 20.01 19.43 3.61
N CYS A 203 21.24 19.60 3.18
CA CYS A 203 21.93 20.87 3.22
C CYS A 203 22.20 21.35 1.80
N GLN A 204 21.94 22.61 1.53
CA GLN A 204 22.15 23.19 0.21
C GLN A 204 22.61 24.64 0.29
N LEU A 205 23.16 25.14 -0.80
CA LEU A 205 23.45 26.56 -0.96
C LEU A 205 22.15 27.36 -0.98
N SER A 206 22.11 28.46 -0.28
CA SER A 206 20.93 29.22 0.13
C SER A 206 20.06 29.86 -0.95
N SER A 207 20.37 29.68 -2.24
CA SER A 207 19.74 30.43 -3.33
C SER A 207 18.73 29.64 -4.16
N SER A 208 18.46 28.39 -3.86
CA SER A 208 17.66 27.52 -4.73
C SER A 208 16.42 26.95 -4.07
N PHE A 209 15.46 26.60 -4.91
CA PHE A 209 14.39 25.67 -4.55
C PHE A 209 15.00 24.34 -4.13
N THR A 210 14.51 23.77 -3.06
CA THR A 210 14.88 22.42 -2.66
C THR A 210 13.72 21.49 -2.84
N PHE A 211 13.95 20.49 -3.64
CA PHE A 211 13.07 19.35 -3.73
C PHE A 211 13.76 18.15 -3.10
N PHE A 212 13.12 17.55 -2.11
CA PHE A 212 13.64 16.31 -1.53
C PHE A 212 12.55 15.29 -1.35
N GLN A 213 12.90 14.05 -1.60
CA GLN A 213 12.06 12.89 -1.41
C GLN A 213 12.74 11.91 -0.47
N GLY A 214 11.95 11.18 0.28
CA GLY A 214 12.47 10.14 1.14
C GLY A 214 11.46 9.04 1.37
N THR A 215 12.00 7.87 1.74
CA THR A 215 11.21 6.73 2.16
C THR A 215 11.81 6.18 3.44
N PHE A 216 11.00 5.93 4.44
CA PHE A 216 11.42 5.30 5.67
C PHE A 216 10.35 4.34 6.18
N TYR A 217 10.77 3.46 7.07
CA TYR A 217 9.90 2.45 7.66
C TYR A 217 9.66 2.75 9.12
N LEU A 218 8.43 2.56 9.56
CA LEU A 218 8.00 2.81 10.92
C LEU A 218 7.24 1.59 11.45
N LYS A 219 7.64 1.08 12.61
CA LYS A 219 6.92 0.02 13.31
C LYS A 219 6.29 0.58 14.58
N LEU A 220 4.98 0.47 14.69
CA LEU A 220 4.21 0.91 15.85
C LEU A 220 3.64 -0.31 16.58
N ALA A 221 4.03 -0.49 17.84
CA ALA A 221 3.52 -1.59 18.69
C ALA A 221 2.09 -1.32 19.20
N ALA A 222 1.68 -0.05 19.24
CA ALA A 222 0.36 0.40 19.69
C ALA A 222 -0.12 1.56 18.80
N PRO A 223 -1.42 1.89 18.80
CA PRO A 223 -1.91 3.10 18.15
C PRO A 223 -1.14 4.33 18.63
N THR A 224 -0.65 5.12 17.71
CA THR A 224 0.23 6.26 18.01
C THR A 224 -0.18 7.47 17.20
N THR A 225 -0.15 8.63 17.85
CA THR A 225 -0.33 9.93 17.20
C THR A 225 1.04 10.49 16.82
N ILE A 226 1.19 10.87 15.57
CA ILE A 226 2.44 11.39 15.02
C ILE A 226 2.24 12.77 14.42
N ARG A 227 3.30 13.55 14.39
CA ARG A 227 3.37 14.82 13.66
C ARG A 227 4.65 14.87 12.84
N GLN A 228 4.59 15.57 11.72
CA GLN A 228 5.77 15.94 10.96
C GLN A 228 6.35 17.23 11.55
N LYS A 229 7.64 17.19 11.89
CA LYS A 229 8.40 18.35 12.36
C LYS A 229 9.50 18.69 11.36
N PHE A 230 9.69 19.96 11.09
CA PHE A 230 10.81 20.46 10.33
C PHE A 230 11.67 21.34 11.24
N GLU A 231 12.97 21.14 11.12
CA GLU A 231 13.96 22.04 11.67
C GLU A 231 14.73 22.65 10.51
N PHE A 232 14.97 23.91 10.62
CA PHE A 232 15.71 24.69 9.66
C PHE A 232 16.92 25.25 10.35
N ASP A 233 18.11 24.82 9.92
CA ASP A 233 19.38 25.27 10.47
C ASP A 233 20.10 26.09 9.40
N THR A 234 20.43 27.33 9.75
CA THR A 234 21.26 28.20 8.92
C THR A 234 22.66 28.18 9.45
N GLY A 235 23.57 27.56 8.71
CA GLY A 235 25.01 27.75 8.99
C GLY A 235 25.39 29.24 9.02
N ASN A 236 26.34 29.58 9.88
CA ASN A 236 26.86 30.92 10.20
C ASN A 236 26.54 32.04 9.19
N GLY A 237 25.70 32.98 9.58
CA GLY A 237 25.56 34.27 8.90
C GLY A 237 24.23 34.58 8.21
N PHE A 238 23.23 33.68 8.26
CA PHE A 238 21.89 33.98 7.71
C PHE A 238 21.00 34.67 8.75
N THR A 239 20.70 35.93 8.51
CA THR A 239 19.91 36.77 9.42
C THR A 239 18.48 36.93 8.95
N SER A 240 17.80 36.06 8.54
CA SER A 240 16.36 36.14 8.28
C SER A 240 15.90 35.50 6.99
N SER A 241 15.21 34.44 7.08
CA SER A 241 14.25 34.08 6.04
C SER A 241 13.33 33.00 6.56
N ASN A 242 12.08 33.13 6.33
CA ASN A 242 11.13 32.06 6.55
C ASN A 242 11.26 31.06 5.39
N LEU A 243 11.34 29.77 5.71
CA LEU A 243 11.21 28.74 4.73
C LEU A 243 9.74 28.52 4.41
N THR A 244 9.39 28.54 3.15
CA THR A 244 8.04 28.18 2.71
C THR A 244 8.04 26.73 2.25
N VAL A 245 7.27 25.88 2.91
CA VAL A 245 6.93 24.56 2.39
C VAL A 245 5.74 24.72 1.44
N ARG A 246 5.96 24.35 0.19
CA ARG A 246 4.94 24.52 -0.85
C ARG A 246 3.82 23.50 -0.76
N ALA A 247 2.70 23.82 -1.38
CA ALA A 247 1.54 22.95 -1.52
C ALA A 247 1.82 21.64 -2.29
N SER A 248 3.00 21.50 -2.90
CA SER A 248 3.47 20.25 -3.53
C SER A 248 3.94 19.18 -2.54
N PHE A 249 3.98 19.49 -1.23
CA PHE A 249 4.29 18.49 -0.22
C PHE A 249 3.22 17.38 -0.20
N ALA A 250 3.69 16.14 -0.29
CA ALA A 250 2.86 14.97 -0.17
C ALA A 250 3.47 13.98 0.82
N LEU A 251 2.65 13.42 1.68
CA LEU A 251 3.01 12.32 2.57
C LEU A 251 2.11 11.13 2.25
N LEU A 252 2.71 10.08 1.73
CA LEU A 252 2.04 8.81 1.48
C LEU A 252 2.47 7.80 2.54
N ILE A 253 1.52 7.34 3.33
CA ILE A 253 1.69 6.31 4.34
C ILE A 253 1.07 5.03 3.83
N THR A 254 1.86 3.97 3.72
CA THR A 254 1.41 2.64 3.30
C THR A 254 1.56 1.66 4.46
N LYS A 255 0.48 1.02 4.87
CA LYS A 255 0.54 -0.07 5.85
C LYS A 255 1.03 -1.34 5.18
N MET A 256 2.17 -1.87 5.64
CA MET A 256 2.87 -3.00 5.02
C MET A 256 2.39 -4.35 5.52
N SER A 257 1.95 -4.43 6.79
CA SER A 257 1.43 -5.64 7.41
C SER A 257 0.50 -5.29 8.56
N GLN A 258 -0.43 -6.19 8.80
CA GLN A 258 -1.21 -6.21 10.04
C GLN A 258 -0.42 -6.87 11.14
#